data_523437e99bdfc703aff13aae0fff6bcd
#
_entry.id   523437e99bdfc703aff13aae0fff6bcd
#
_cell.length_a   1.000
_cell.length_b   1.000
_cell.length_c   1.000
_cell.angle_alpha   90.00
_cell.angle_beta   90.00
_cell.angle_gamma   90.00
#
_symmetry.space_group_name_H-M   'P 1'
#
loop_
_entity.id
_entity.type
_entity.pdbx_description
1 polymer ?
#
loop_
_entity_poly.entity_id
_entity_poly.type
_entity_poly.pdbx_seq_one_letter_code
_entity_poly.pdbx_strand_id
1 'polypeptide(L)'
;MKAALLLTALTALPLPAAAEPALTPADTLPATPEGKAWKLAWNDEFNGEKLDETKWDVPEYKRRDSWWSRKAVSLDGKGRLVMSTLKDGDKFLDACVRTRGKLEHAFGYYVARVQLQKQAGHWTAFWLYNDCVGKVGNEGRDGTEIDIFEKPWLDDRVQQTLHWDGYGKEHKSKGFVPKVPGVMDGFHTFSLWWSPEEYVFYVDGKETWRTKDGGVCQAPLYIKISDEIGEWAGDIRKVKLPDEFLVDYVRVYDLIDKK
;
A
#
# COMPACT_ATOMS: atom_id res chain seq x y z
N MET A 1 -1.90 -38.94 -57.87
CA MET A 1 -1.79 -39.21 -56.41
C MET A 1 -1.81 -37.87 -55.70
N LYS A 2 -2.91 -37.55 -55.01
CA LYS A 2 -3.06 -36.30 -54.21
C LYS A 2 -2.84 -36.68 -52.75
N ALA A 3 -1.82 -36.13 -52.11
CA ALA A 3 -1.56 -36.29 -50.71
C ALA A 3 -2.43 -35.28 -49.93
N ALA A 4 -3.26 -35.80 -49.04
CA ALA A 4 -4.04 -35.00 -48.09
C ALA A 4 -3.23 -34.73 -46.86
N LEU A 5 -3.03 -33.42 -46.52
CA LEU A 5 -2.40 -32.96 -45.30
C LEU A 5 -3.51 -32.96 -44.20
N LEU A 6 -3.34 -33.80 -43.16
CA LEU A 6 -4.16 -33.73 -41.96
C LEU A 6 -3.60 -32.65 -41.04
N LEU A 7 -4.38 -31.59 -40.82
CA LEU A 7 -4.10 -30.57 -39.82
C LEU A 7 -4.70 -31.05 -38.48
N THR A 8 -3.88 -31.46 -37.52
CA THR A 8 -4.32 -31.73 -36.15
C THR A 8 -4.38 -30.43 -35.37
N ALA A 9 -5.59 -30.01 -35.01
CA ALA A 9 -5.80 -28.87 -34.10
C ALA A 9 -5.45 -29.27 -32.68
N LEU A 10 -4.44 -28.65 -32.11
CA LEU A 10 -4.12 -28.76 -30.68
C LEU A 10 -5.10 -27.88 -29.91
N THR A 11 -6.05 -28.50 -29.18
CA THR A 11 -6.91 -27.79 -28.22
C THR A 11 -6.11 -27.52 -26.96
N ALA A 12 -5.81 -26.24 -26.70
CA ALA A 12 -5.22 -25.81 -25.42
C ALA A 12 -6.24 -26.04 -24.30
N LEU A 13 -5.88 -26.86 -23.31
CA LEU A 13 -6.64 -26.99 -22.07
C LEU A 13 -6.55 -25.69 -21.29
N PRO A 14 -7.65 -25.20 -20.68
CA PRO A 14 -7.60 -24.05 -19.82
C PRO A 14 -6.71 -24.33 -18.60
N LEU A 15 -5.79 -23.42 -18.28
CA LEU A 15 -5.03 -23.46 -17.04
C LEU A 15 -6.00 -23.40 -15.84
N PRO A 16 -5.78 -24.20 -14.79
CA PRO A 16 -6.60 -24.13 -13.59
C PRO A 16 -6.49 -22.72 -12.99
N ALA A 17 -7.62 -22.14 -12.62
CA ALA A 17 -7.64 -20.88 -11.86
C ALA A 17 -6.79 -21.08 -10.59
N ALA A 18 -5.88 -20.13 -10.34
CA ALA A 18 -5.07 -20.14 -9.14
C ALA A 18 -6.01 -20.18 -7.91
N ALA A 19 -5.77 -21.11 -6.99
CA ALA A 19 -6.52 -21.18 -5.75
C ALA A 19 -6.31 -19.86 -4.98
N GLU A 20 -7.38 -19.30 -4.40
CA GLU A 20 -7.26 -18.16 -3.51
C GLU A 20 -6.25 -18.50 -2.41
N PRO A 21 -5.28 -17.60 -2.12
CA PRO A 21 -4.30 -17.87 -1.10
C PRO A 21 -4.98 -18.01 0.27
N ALA A 22 -4.56 -19.01 1.03
CA ALA A 22 -5.04 -19.16 2.40
C ALA A 22 -4.60 -17.97 3.23
N LEU A 23 -5.51 -17.39 4.04
CA LEU A 23 -5.18 -16.32 4.99
C LEU A 23 -4.06 -16.83 5.92
N THR A 24 -2.96 -16.10 6.01
CA THR A 24 -1.88 -16.40 6.95
C THR A 24 -2.23 -15.90 8.36
N PRO A 25 -1.63 -16.46 9.43
CA PRO A 25 -1.88 -15.96 10.80
C PRO A 25 -1.58 -14.45 10.98
N ALA A 26 -0.72 -13.86 10.14
CA ALA A 26 -0.44 -12.43 10.10
C ALA A 26 -1.60 -11.57 9.59
N ASP A 27 -2.63 -12.19 9.01
CA ASP A 27 -3.86 -11.53 8.53
C ASP A 27 -4.98 -11.58 9.56
N THR A 28 -4.65 -11.48 10.83
CA THR A 28 -5.66 -11.46 11.88
C THR A 28 -6.56 -10.23 11.68
N LEU A 29 -7.70 -10.45 11.07
CA LEU A 29 -8.73 -9.44 10.93
C LEU A 29 -9.24 -9.04 12.32
N PRO A 30 -9.51 -7.75 12.57
CA PRO A 30 -10.08 -7.35 13.85
C PRO A 30 -11.45 -7.98 14.07
N ALA A 31 -11.83 -8.16 15.34
CA ALA A 31 -13.15 -8.65 15.69
C ALA A 31 -14.24 -7.77 15.06
N THR A 32 -15.26 -8.39 14.50
CA THR A 32 -16.38 -7.68 13.89
C THR A 32 -17.49 -7.43 14.92
N PRO A 33 -18.29 -6.37 14.75
CA PRO A 33 -19.54 -6.21 15.48
C PRO A 33 -20.45 -7.44 15.31
N GLU A 34 -21.38 -7.62 16.25
CA GLU A 34 -22.37 -8.68 16.16
C GLU A 34 -23.15 -8.62 14.84
N GLY A 35 -23.38 -9.76 14.22
CA GLY A 35 -24.07 -9.85 12.91
C GLY A 35 -23.25 -9.42 11.71
N LYS A 36 -21.99 -9.02 11.87
CA LYS A 36 -21.10 -8.59 10.77
C LYS A 36 -19.99 -9.62 10.51
N ALA A 37 -19.47 -9.61 9.27
CA ALA A 37 -18.31 -10.39 8.86
C ALA A 37 -17.44 -9.62 7.87
N TRP A 38 -16.14 -9.90 7.88
CA TRP A 38 -15.24 -9.43 6.84
C TRP A 38 -15.41 -10.26 5.57
N LYS A 39 -15.45 -9.58 4.43
CA LYS A 39 -15.45 -10.18 3.09
C LYS A 39 -14.34 -9.55 2.26
N LEU A 40 -13.45 -10.37 1.68
CA LEU A 40 -12.43 -9.88 0.76
C LEU A 40 -13.10 -9.18 -0.43
N ALA A 41 -12.81 -7.91 -0.61
CA ALA A 41 -13.32 -7.06 -1.69
C ALA A 41 -12.31 -6.91 -2.83
N TRP A 42 -11.03 -6.79 -2.49
CA TRP A 42 -9.95 -6.63 -3.46
C TRP A 42 -8.63 -7.10 -2.87
N ASN A 43 -7.74 -7.62 -3.72
CA ASN A 43 -6.40 -8.00 -3.29
C ASN A 43 -5.40 -8.01 -4.45
N ASP A 44 -4.12 -7.98 -4.11
CA ASP A 44 -3.02 -8.43 -4.94
C ASP A 44 -1.99 -9.17 -4.08
N GLU A 45 -1.68 -10.40 -4.49
CA GLU A 45 -0.71 -11.31 -3.86
C GLU A 45 0.60 -11.34 -4.66
N PHE A 46 0.72 -10.51 -5.69
CA PHE A 46 1.89 -10.35 -6.55
C PHE A 46 2.45 -11.68 -7.13
N ASN A 47 1.58 -12.67 -7.34
CA ASN A 47 1.95 -14.01 -7.84
C ASN A 47 2.32 -14.06 -9.33
N GLY A 48 2.24 -12.92 -10.05
CA GLY A 48 2.54 -12.84 -11.47
C GLY A 48 4.05 -12.75 -11.79
N GLU A 49 4.36 -12.71 -13.06
CA GLU A 49 5.71 -12.39 -13.54
C GLU A 49 5.94 -10.88 -13.72
N LYS A 50 4.86 -10.12 -13.81
CA LYS A 50 4.84 -8.67 -13.99
C LYS A 50 3.73 -8.07 -13.16
N LEU A 51 3.91 -6.80 -12.77
CA LEU A 51 2.88 -6.02 -12.08
C LEU A 51 1.59 -6.01 -12.93
N ASP A 52 0.47 -6.30 -12.29
CA ASP A 52 -0.85 -6.26 -12.92
C ASP A 52 -1.29 -4.81 -13.14
N GLU A 53 -1.16 -4.31 -14.37
CA GLU A 53 -1.53 -2.94 -14.75
C GLU A 53 -3.05 -2.71 -14.76
N THR A 54 -3.87 -3.74 -14.64
CA THR A 54 -5.31 -3.58 -14.41
C THR A 54 -5.62 -3.17 -12.98
N LYS A 55 -4.72 -3.48 -12.04
CA LYS A 55 -4.82 -3.14 -10.61
C LYS A 55 -3.98 -1.91 -10.24
N TRP A 56 -2.81 -1.74 -10.86
CA TRP A 56 -1.82 -0.76 -10.47
C TRP A 56 -1.42 0.20 -11.60
N ASP A 57 -1.15 1.43 -11.21
CA ASP A 57 -0.49 2.45 -12.01
C ASP A 57 0.87 2.79 -11.37
N VAL A 58 1.90 2.92 -12.19
CA VAL A 58 3.25 3.32 -11.75
C VAL A 58 3.50 4.74 -12.24
N PRO A 59 3.47 5.75 -11.37
CA PRO A 59 3.75 7.13 -11.77
C PRO A 59 5.24 7.31 -12.07
N GLU A 60 5.56 8.15 -13.07
CA GLU A 60 6.93 8.45 -13.47
C GLU A 60 7.16 9.96 -13.49
N TYR A 61 7.61 10.51 -12.34
CA TYR A 61 7.95 11.92 -12.20
C TYR A 61 8.85 12.18 -10.99
N LYS A 62 9.44 13.38 -10.95
CA LYS A 62 10.26 13.81 -9.79
C LYS A 62 9.39 13.94 -8.56
N ARG A 63 9.79 13.27 -7.48
CA ARG A 63 9.16 13.36 -6.18
C ARG A 63 10.22 13.63 -5.12
N ARG A 64 10.14 14.79 -4.44
CA ARG A 64 11.15 15.24 -3.48
C ARG A 64 12.58 15.19 -4.06
N ASP A 65 13.49 14.44 -3.46
CA ASP A 65 14.89 14.34 -3.86
C ASP A 65 15.20 13.15 -4.80
N SER A 66 14.15 12.45 -5.25
CA SER A 66 14.24 11.31 -6.17
C SER A 66 13.24 11.40 -7.33
N TRP A 67 13.19 10.34 -8.13
CA TRP A 67 12.25 10.16 -9.23
C TRP A 67 11.53 8.83 -9.03
N TRP A 68 10.21 8.87 -8.93
CA TRP A 68 9.43 7.65 -9.11
C TRP A 68 9.59 7.14 -10.52
N SER A 69 9.88 5.85 -10.65
CA SER A 69 10.19 5.24 -11.93
C SER A 69 9.76 3.78 -11.98
N ARG A 70 9.22 3.39 -13.13
CA ARG A 70 8.91 1.99 -13.42
C ARG A 70 10.15 1.07 -13.32
N LYS A 71 11.35 1.58 -13.56
CA LYS A 71 12.61 0.82 -13.39
C LYS A 71 12.82 0.32 -11.96
N ALA A 72 12.22 0.99 -10.98
CA ALA A 72 12.33 0.67 -9.56
C ALA A 72 11.26 -0.33 -9.09
N VAL A 73 10.38 -0.81 -9.98
CA VAL A 73 9.27 -1.71 -9.66
C VAL A 73 9.44 -3.04 -10.40
N SER A 74 9.46 -4.15 -9.67
CA SER A 74 9.51 -5.49 -10.22
C SER A 74 8.75 -6.50 -9.34
N LEU A 75 8.54 -7.72 -9.85
CA LEU A 75 8.12 -8.87 -9.05
C LEU A 75 9.29 -9.85 -8.94
N ASP A 76 9.42 -10.52 -7.80
CA ASP A 76 10.51 -11.47 -7.56
C ASP A 76 10.25 -12.90 -8.06
N GLY A 77 9.07 -13.14 -8.65
CA GLY A 77 8.62 -14.46 -9.10
C GLY A 77 8.31 -15.44 -7.95
N LYS A 78 8.24 -14.94 -6.71
CA LYS A 78 7.94 -15.71 -5.49
C LYS A 78 6.74 -15.14 -4.73
N GLY A 79 5.90 -14.35 -5.42
CA GLY A 79 4.72 -13.72 -4.84
C GLY A 79 5.02 -12.42 -4.10
N ARG A 80 6.01 -11.63 -4.54
CA ARG A 80 6.30 -10.34 -3.90
C ARG A 80 6.56 -9.24 -4.91
N LEU A 81 6.01 -8.07 -4.60
CA LEU A 81 6.41 -6.82 -5.24
C LEU A 81 7.73 -6.36 -4.61
N VAL A 82 8.70 -6.05 -5.46
CA VAL A 82 10.00 -5.49 -5.09
C VAL A 82 10.04 -4.03 -5.53
N MET A 83 10.18 -3.16 -4.56
CA MET A 83 10.31 -1.71 -4.75
C MET A 83 11.76 -1.33 -4.40
N SER A 84 12.55 -1.05 -5.43
CA SER A 84 13.99 -0.82 -5.27
C SER A 84 14.33 0.66 -5.29
N THR A 85 15.23 1.09 -4.42
CA THR A 85 15.94 2.34 -4.63
C THR A 85 17.18 2.08 -5.48
N LEU A 86 17.30 2.82 -6.58
CA LEU A 86 18.35 2.67 -7.57
C LEU A 86 19.08 4.00 -7.78
N LYS A 87 20.29 3.92 -8.36
CA LYS A 87 21.03 5.08 -8.84
C LYS A 87 21.14 5.03 -10.37
N ASP A 88 20.74 6.12 -11.04
CA ASP A 88 20.83 6.31 -12.49
C ASP A 88 21.56 7.64 -12.77
N GLY A 89 22.87 7.55 -13.01
CA GLY A 89 23.75 8.72 -13.05
C GLY A 89 23.76 9.46 -11.72
N ASP A 90 23.39 10.74 -11.75
CA ASP A 90 23.29 11.58 -10.55
C ASP A 90 21.91 11.56 -9.88
N LYS A 91 20.97 10.79 -10.43
CA LYS A 91 19.59 10.68 -9.92
C LYS A 91 19.41 9.44 -9.06
N PHE A 92 18.60 9.57 -8.04
CA PHE A 92 18.00 8.43 -7.36
C PHE A 92 16.65 8.13 -7.97
N LEU A 93 16.38 6.85 -8.20
CA LEU A 93 15.08 6.35 -8.64
C LEU A 93 14.46 5.55 -7.51
N ASP A 94 13.20 5.83 -7.25
CA ASP A 94 12.38 5.13 -6.26
C ASP A 94 11.12 4.57 -6.90
N ALA A 95 10.41 3.76 -6.14
CA ALA A 95 9.19 3.11 -6.57
C ALA A 95 7.95 3.77 -5.97
N CYS A 96 6.90 3.82 -6.76
CA CYS A 96 5.54 4.03 -6.30
C CYS A 96 4.59 3.18 -7.14
N VAL A 97 3.64 2.51 -6.48
CA VAL A 97 2.51 1.87 -7.13
C VAL A 97 1.22 2.42 -6.52
N ARG A 98 0.19 2.60 -7.34
CA ARG A 98 -1.09 3.14 -6.87
C ARG A 98 -2.26 2.57 -7.64
N THR A 99 -3.42 2.51 -7.00
CA THR A 99 -4.66 2.02 -7.64
C THR A 99 -5.49 3.16 -8.26
N ARG A 100 -4.92 4.33 -8.51
CA ARG A 100 -5.60 5.50 -9.09
C ARG A 100 -6.28 5.14 -10.40
N GLY A 101 -7.61 5.41 -10.52
CA GLY A 101 -8.41 5.08 -11.70
C GLY A 101 -8.65 3.58 -11.91
N LYS A 102 -8.27 2.73 -10.96
CA LYS A 102 -8.46 1.28 -10.97
C LYS A 102 -9.34 0.83 -9.80
N LEU A 103 -8.96 1.19 -8.58
CA LEU A 103 -9.74 1.00 -7.36
C LEU A 103 -9.74 2.32 -6.57
N GLU A 104 -10.93 2.88 -6.38
CA GLU A 104 -11.21 3.93 -5.42
C GLU A 104 -12.32 3.43 -4.51
N HIS A 105 -12.04 3.31 -3.22
CA HIS A 105 -12.92 2.63 -2.28
C HIS A 105 -13.03 3.42 -0.98
N ALA A 106 -14.20 3.44 -0.38
CA ALA A 106 -14.45 4.08 0.91
C ALA A 106 -14.78 3.01 1.95
N PHE A 107 -14.24 3.19 3.15
CA PHE A 107 -14.43 2.29 4.29
C PHE A 107 -13.82 0.90 4.08
N GLY A 108 -13.90 0.05 5.09
CA GLY A 108 -13.37 -1.29 5.07
C GLY A 108 -12.09 -1.46 5.87
N TYR A 109 -11.47 -2.63 5.75
CA TYR A 109 -10.19 -2.95 6.37
C TYR A 109 -9.13 -3.10 5.29
N TYR A 110 -8.12 -2.25 5.35
CA TYR A 110 -6.99 -2.20 4.41
C TYR A 110 -5.77 -2.79 5.10
N VAL A 111 -5.08 -3.72 4.47
CA VAL A 111 -3.88 -4.32 5.03
C VAL A 111 -2.83 -4.54 3.95
N ALA A 112 -1.59 -4.19 4.25
CA ALA A 112 -0.40 -4.58 3.51
C ALA A 112 0.55 -5.34 4.42
N ARG A 113 1.15 -6.43 3.90
CA ARG A 113 2.24 -7.15 4.56
C ARG A 113 3.53 -6.83 3.85
N VAL A 114 4.48 -6.26 4.59
CA VAL A 114 5.68 -5.68 3.99
C VAL A 114 6.93 -5.98 4.81
N GLN A 115 8.10 -5.97 4.14
CA GLN A 115 9.40 -5.95 4.77
C GLN A 115 10.11 -4.65 4.40
N LEU A 116 10.50 -3.90 5.43
CA LEU A 116 11.09 -2.57 5.30
C LEU A 116 12.58 -2.64 4.91
N GLN A 117 13.08 -1.57 4.26
CA GLN A 117 14.51 -1.36 4.01
C GLN A 117 15.29 -1.33 5.32
N LYS A 118 16.56 -1.75 5.24
CA LYS A 118 17.46 -1.84 6.39
C LYS A 118 18.39 -0.65 6.57
N GLN A 119 18.37 0.30 5.63
CA GLN A 119 19.29 1.44 5.61
C GLN A 119 18.52 2.76 5.72
N ALA A 120 19.17 3.81 6.19
CA ALA A 120 18.57 5.15 6.29
C ALA A 120 18.40 5.80 4.91
N GLY A 121 17.54 6.81 4.81
CA GLY A 121 17.33 7.57 3.59
C GLY A 121 16.05 7.23 2.84
N HIS A 122 15.31 6.24 3.32
CA HIS A 122 14.05 5.79 2.74
C HIS A 122 12.86 6.32 3.55
N TRP A 123 11.89 6.86 2.86
CA TRP A 123 10.59 7.25 3.39
C TRP A 123 9.52 6.37 2.76
N THR A 124 9.43 5.17 3.28
CA THR A 124 8.50 4.14 2.82
C THR A 124 7.14 4.35 3.45
N ALA A 125 6.07 4.19 2.66
CA ALA A 125 4.70 4.41 3.11
C ALA A 125 3.68 3.48 2.44
N PHE A 126 2.62 3.17 3.21
CA PHE A 126 1.34 2.62 2.73
C PHE A 126 0.24 3.59 3.14
N TRP A 127 -0.46 4.14 2.19
CA TRP A 127 -1.37 5.26 2.39
C TRP A 127 -2.53 5.28 1.41
N LEU A 128 -3.58 6.01 1.78
CA LEU A 128 -4.78 6.22 0.97
C LEU A 128 -4.87 7.69 0.59
N TYR A 129 -5.21 7.95 -0.67
CA TYR A 129 -5.22 9.30 -1.21
C TYR A 129 -6.30 9.47 -2.28
N ASN A 130 -6.77 10.71 -2.43
CA ASN A 130 -7.45 11.19 -3.64
C ASN A 130 -7.27 12.71 -3.73
N ASP A 131 -7.35 13.28 -4.93
CA ASP A 131 -7.23 14.72 -5.15
C ASP A 131 -8.28 15.54 -4.37
N CYS A 132 -9.35 14.89 -3.89
CA CYS A 132 -10.36 15.48 -3.02
C CYS A 132 -9.80 15.98 -1.67
N VAL A 133 -8.62 15.53 -1.22
CA VAL A 133 -7.93 16.09 -0.04
C VAL A 133 -7.71 17.60 -0.14
N GLY A 134 -7.66 18.14 -1.38
CA GLY A 134 -7.54 19.57 -1.64
C GLY A 134 -8.76 20.42 -1.28
N LYS A 135 -9.89 19.81 -0.98
CA LYS A 135 -11.11 20.52 -0.55
C LYS A 135 -10.94 21.03 0.87
N VAL A 136 -11.35 22.27 1.09
CA VAL A 136 -11.18 22.99 2.36
C VAL A 136 -12.54 23.26 3.00
N GLY A 137 -12.63 23.13 4.33
CA GLY A 137 -13.74 23.64 5.12
C GLY A 137 -14.82 22.63 5.53
N ASN A 138 -14.61 21.32 5.25
CA ASN A 138 -15.52 20.26 5.68
C ASN A 138 -14.85 19.25 6.62
N GLU A 139 -13.86 19.70 7.37
CA GLU A 139 -13.11 18.89 8.35
C GLU A 139 -12.59 17.56 7.78
N GLY A 140 -12.21 17.53 6.49
CA GLY A 140 -11.71 16.33 5.83
C GLY A 140 -12.77 15.28 5.48
N ARG A 141 -14.05 15.48 5.80
CA ARG A 141 -15.12 14.54 5.45
C ARG A 141 -15.25 14.29 3.95
N ASP A 142 -14.89 15.25 3.13
CA ASP A 142 -14.93 15.20 1.67
C ASP A 142 -13.54 14.94 1.03
N GLY A 143 -12.51 14.71 1.85
CA GLY A 143 -11.18 14.33 1.38
C GLY A 143 -10.11 14.38 2.48
N THR A 144 -9.48 13.25 2.72
CA THR A 144 -8.36 13.09 3.67
C THR A 144 -7.29 12.21 3.04
N GLU A 145 -6.00 12.55 3.21
CA GLU A 145 -4.90 11.59 3.05
C GLU A 145 -4.78 10.80 4.34
N ILE A 146 -4.68 9.48 4.24
CA ILE A 146 -4.58 8.57 5.39
C ILE A 146 -3.31 7.78 5.27
N ASP A 147 -2.29 8.13 6.03
CA ASP A 147 -1.03 7.41 6.07
C ASP A 147 -1.14 6.28 7.08
N ILE A 148 -1.39 5.06 6.56
CA ILE A 148 -1.54 3.86 7.40
C ILE A 148 -0.23 3.56 8.09
N PHE A 149 0.89 3.71 7.39
CA PHE A 149 2.21 3.87 7.98
C PHE A 149 3.13 4.70 7.10
N GLU A 150 4.04 5.41 7.75
CA GLU A 150 5.22 6.02 7.16
C GLU A 150 6.45 5.60 7.99
N LYS A 151 7.55 5.28 7.32
CA LYS A 151 8.74 4.76 8.00
C LYS A 151 10.02 5.45 7.55
N PRO A 152 10.27 6.69 8.05
CA PRO A 152 11.51 7.42 7.74
C PRO A 152 12.65 7.06 8.70
N TRP A 153 12.41 6.30 9.76
CA TRP A 153 13.39 5.98 10.80
C TRP A 153 13.71 4.48 10.83
N LEU A 154 14.93 4.14 11.24
CA LEU A 154 15.39 2.75 11.40
C LEU A 154 15.10 2.15 12.79
N ASP A 155 14.46 2.89 13.66
CA ASP A 155 14.09 2.44 15.01
C ASP A 155 12.67 1.85 15.06
N ASP A 156 12.18 1.58 16.26
CA ASP A 156 10.86 0.98 16.49
C ASP A 156 9.67 1.93 16.24
N ARG A 157 9.90 3.19 15.89
CA ARG A 157 8.82 4.16 15.64
C ARG A 157 8.16 3.89 14.29
N VAL A 158 6.84 4.02 14.26
CA VAL A 158 6.01 4.02 13.06
C VAL A 158 5.19 5.31 13.06
N GLN A 159 5.23 6.10 11.98
CA GLN A 159 4.37 7.28 11.85
C GLN A 159 3.02 6.85 11.26
N GLN A 160 1.94 7.31 11.86
CA GLN A 160 0.57 7.20 11.36
C GLN A 160 -0.01 8.62 11.32
N THR A 161 -0.60 9.03 10.18
CA THR A 161 -1.01 10.43 9.99
C THR A 161 -2.30 10.53 9.20
N LEU A 162 -3.05 11.59 9.48
CA LEU A 162 -4.16 12.09 8.69
C LEU A 162 -3.84 13.50 8.23
N HIS A 163 -4.08 13.81 6.95
CA HIS A 163 -3.96 15.17 6.40
C HIS A 163 -5.25 15.56 5.69
N TRP A 164 -5.76 16.76 5.95
CA TRP A 164 -7.00 17.29 5.34
C TRP A 164 -6.93 18.79 5.14
N ASP A 165 -7.94 19.35 4.47
CA ASP A 165 -8.03 20.76 4.10
C ASP A 165 -6.86 21.21 3.19
N GLY A 166 -6.42 20.32 2.27
CA GLY A 166 -5.34 20.58 1.33
C GLY A 166 -3.94 20.56 1.94
N TYR A 167 -2.97 21.13 1.22
CA TYR A 167 -1.58 21.25 1.65
C TYR A 167 -1.11 22.71 1.67
N GLY A 168 -2.05 23.64 1.57
CA GLY A 168 -1.78 25.07 1.61
C GLY A 168 -1.93 25.65 3.01
N LYS A 169 -2.39 26.90 3.06
CA LYS A 169 -2.57 27.67 4.31
C LYS A 169 -3.55 27.04 5.30
N GLU A 170 -4.57 26.37 4.77
CA GLU A 170 -5.64 25.77 5.59
C GLU A 170 -5.32 24.31 5.98
N HIS A 171 -4.16 23.78 5.58
CA HIS A 171 -3.72 22.43 5.87
C HIS A 171 -3.80 22.11 7.35
N LYS A 172 -4.40 20.98 7.65
CA LYS A 172 -4.48 20.40 8.98
C LYS A 172 -3.97 18.96 8.94
N SER A 173 -3.41 18.53 10.05
CA SER A 173 -2.99 17.15 10.21
C SER A 173 -3.11 16.70 11.66
N LYS A 174 -3.20 15.40 11.84
CA LYS A 174 -3.11 14.73 13.13
C LYS A 174 -2.35 13.45 12.96
N GLY A 175 -1.37 13.20 13.80
CA GLY A 175 -0.57 11.99 13.76
C GLY A 175 -0.38 11.35 15.12
N PHE A 176 0.03 10.09 15.10
CA PHE A 176 0.45 9.31 16.24
C PHE A 176 1.69 8.48 15.87
N VAL A 177 2.61 8.32 16.82
CA VAL A 177 3.87 7.61 16.60
C VAL A 177 4.01 6.47 17.62
N PRO A 178 3.38 5.31 17.36
CA PRO A 178 3.58 4.13 18.22
C PRO A 178 5.02 3.62 18.13
N LYS A 179 5.48 2.99 19.22
CA LYS A 179 6.69 2.17 19.22
C LYS A 179 6.30 0.72 19.06
N VAL A 180 6.83 0.07 18.05
CA VAL A 180 6.57 -1.33 17.69
C VAL A 180 7.90 -2.08 17.71
N PRO A 181 8.29 -2.68 18.84
CA PRO A 181 9.56 -3.38 18.95
C PRO A 181 9.74 -4.45 17.88
N GLY A 182 10.88 -4.40 17.18
CA GLY A 182 11.22 -5.36 16.12
C GLY A 182 10.58 -5.08 14.76
N VAL A 183 9.87 -3.96 14.56
CA VAL A 183 9.19 -3.62 13.30
C VAL A 183 10.13 -3.58 12.08
N MET A 184 11.44 -3.46 12.31
CA MET A 184 12.45 -3.51 11.25
C MET A 184 12.87 -4.95 10.87
N ASP A 185 12.38 -6.00 11.55
CA ASP A 185 12.83 -7.37 11.38
C ASP A 185 11.80 -8.25 10.67
N GLY A 186 12.09 -8.60 9.39
CA GLY A 186 11.20 -9.47 8.61
C GLY A 186 9.96 -8.76 8.09
N PHE A 187 8.88 -9.52 7.93
CA PHE A 187 7.61 -9.03 7.41
C PHE A 187 6.64 -8.67 8.54
N HIS A 188 6.04 -7.51 8.44
CA HIS A 188 5.00 -7.00 9.34
C HIS A 188 3.75 -6.62 8.56
N THR A 189 2.59 -6.67 9.22
CA THR A 189 1.34 -6.15 8.66
C THR A 189 1.06 -4.76 9.19
N PHE A 190 0.74 -3.84 8.29
CA PHE A 190 0.24 -2.50 8.62
C PHE A 190 -1.17 -2.40 8.08
N SER A 191 -2.10 -1.96 8.92
CA SER A 191 -3.49 -1.99 8.52
C SER A 191 -4.34 -0.88 9.15
N LEU A 192 -5.46 -0.62 8.49
CA LEU A 192 -6.44 0.38 8.87
C LEU A 192 -7.84 -0.23 8.78
N TRP A 193 -8.62 -0.16 9.85
CA TRP A 193 -10.06 -0.24 9.77
C TRP A 193 -10.62 1.19 9.68
N TRP A 194 -11.09 1.54 8.52
CA TRP A 194 -11.78 2.80 8.24
C TRP A 194 -13.28 2.53 8.17
N SER A 195 -14.02 3.04 9.14
CA SER A 195 -15.49 3.02 9.18
C SER A 195 -16.05 4.41 8.89
N PRO A 196 -17.37 4.56 8.70
CA PRO A 196 -17.98 5.90 8.61
C PRO A 196 -17.80 6.76 9.87
N GLU A 197 -17.49 6.14 11.02
CA GLU A 197 -17.43 6.77 12.33
C GLU A 197 -16.04 7.05 12.86
N GLU A 198 -15.04 6.24 12.45
CA GLU A 198 -13.68 6.33 12.98
C GLU A 198 -12.63 5.64 12.11
N TYR A 199 -11.38 5.94 12.41
CA TYR A 199 -10.18 5.24 11.93
C TYR A 199 -9.57 4.44 13.08
N VAL A 200 -9.21 3.18 12.83
CA VAL A 200 -8.46 2.34 13.76
C VAL A 200 -7.25 1.76 13.04
N PHE A 201 -6.06 2.09 13.51
CA PHE A 201 -4.80 1.66 12.93
C PHE A 201 -4.22 0.48 13.71
N TYR A 202 -3.57 -0.42 12.99
CA TYR A 202 -2.97 -1.62 13.59
C TYR A 202 -1.57 -1.87 13.01
N VAL A 203 -0.71 -2.49 13.81
CA VAL A 203 0.51 -3.14 13.36
C VAL A 203 0.49 -4.58 13.92
N ASP A 204 0.69 -5.57 13.05
CA ASP A 204 0.62 -7.00 13.38
C ASP A 204 -0.67 -7.39 14.13
N GLY A 205 -1.80 -6.84 13.68
CA GLY A 205 -3.11 -7.09 14.27
C GLY A 205 -3.35 -6.44 15.63
N LYS A 206 -2.37 -5.69 16.17
CA LYS A 206 -2.52 -4.95 17.43
C LYS A 206 -2.91 -3.50 17.15
N GLU A 207 -3.98 -3.03 17.78
CA GLU A 207 -4.40 -1.63 17.69
C GLU A 207 -3.30 -0.72 18.22
N THR A 208 -2.92 0.27 17.40
CA THR A 208 -1.90 1.27 17.72
C THR A 208 -2.47 2.66 17.92
N TRP A 209 -3.50 3.01 17.15
CA TRP A 209 -4.16 4.32 17.23
C TRP A 209 -5.62 4.21 16.80
N ARG A 210 -6.50 4.94 17.52
CA ARG A 210 -7.91 5.10 17.20
C ARG A 210 -8.26 6.58 17.23
N THR A 211 -8.94 7.09 16.19
CA THR A 211 -9.24 8.52 16.11
C THR A 211 -10.46 8.82 15.21
N LYS A 212 -11.03 10.01 15.42
CA LYS A 212 -12.05 10.64 14.57
C LYS A 212 -11.60 12.00 14.06
N ASP A 213 -10.30 12.31 14.25
CA ASP A 213 -9.76 13.59 13.81
C ASP A 213 -9.96 13.76 12.30
N GLY A 214 -10.13 15.00 11.86
CA GLY A 214 -10.45 15.31 10.48
C GLY A 214 -11.87 14.89 10.06
N GLY A 215 -12.80 14.66 10.99
CA GLY A 215 -14.22 14.41 10.74
C GLY A 215 -14.54 13.12 10.00
N VAL A 216 -13.62 12.20 9.88
CA VAL A 216 -13.65 10.93 9.15
C VAL A 216 -14.08 11.05 7.68
N CYS A 217 -13.17 10.83 6.77
CA CYS A 217 -13.40 10.90 5.33
C CYS A 217 -14.54 9.98 4.89
N GLN A 218 -15.44 10.52 4.06
CA GLN A 218 -16.57 9.80 3.46
C GLN A 218 -16.39 9.62 1.95
N ALA A 219 -15.32 10.16 1.39
CA ALA A 219 -15.02 10.06 -0.03
C ALA A 219 -14.17 8.84 -0.34
N PRO A 220 -14.34 8.18 -1.50
CA PRO A 220 -13.50 7.06 -1.89
C PRO A 220 -12.06 7.52 -2.12
N LEU A 221 -11.11 6.69 -1.67
CA LEU A 221 -9.68 6.91 -1.80
C LEU A 221 -9.04 5.73 -2.55
N TYR A 222 -7.93 6.01 -3.23
CA TYR A 222 -7.11 4.97 -3.83
C TYR A 222 -5.89 4.65 -2.98
N ILE A 223 -5.38 3.44 -3.11
CA ILE A 223 -4.21 2.94 -2.40
C ILE A 223 -2.95 3.47 -3.07
N LYS A 224 -1.97 3.84 -2.24
CA LYS A 224 -0.58 4.06 -2.66
C LYS A 224 0.37 3.30 -1.76
N ILE A 225 1.41 2.74 -2.37
CA ILE A 225 2.59 2.22 -1.70
C ILE A 225 3.77 2.90 -2.38
N SER A 226 4.61 3.53 -1.59
CA SER A 226 5.72 4.32 -2.14
C SER A 226 6.95 4.24 -1.27
N ASP A 227 8.10 4.42 -1.91
CA ASP A 227 9.32 4.88 -1.27
C ASP A 227 9.63 6.28 -1.80
N GLU A 228 10.13 7.15 -0.93
CA GLU A 228 10.54 8.51 -1.25
C GLU A 228 11.91 8.78 -0.62
N ILE A 229 12.68 9.65 -1.23
CA ILE A 229 13.90 10.22 -0.63
C ILE A 229 13.62 11.66 -0.24
N GLY A 230 13.95 12.00 0.99
CA GLY A 230 13.80 13.37 1.49
C GLY A 230 14.48 13.53 2.85
N GLU A 231 14.68 14.77 3.26
CA GLU A 231 15.43 15.14 4.46
C GLU A 231 14.95 14.40 5.73
N TRP A 232 13.65 14.13 5.83
CA TRP A 232 13.07 13.44 6.99
C TRP A 232 13.59 12.02 7.19
N ALA A 233 13.98 11.34 6.11
CA ALA A 233 14.45 9.94 6.14
C ALA A 233 15.96 9.80 6.35
N GLY A 234 16.71 10.91 6.32
CA GLY A 234 18.17 10.91 6.45
C GLY A 234 18.90 10.91 5.11
N ASP A 235 20.16 10.51 5.10
CA ASP A 235 21.07 10.71 3.97
C ASP A 235 21.21 9.43 3.10
N ILE A 236 20.48 9.38 2.00
CA ILE A 236 20.51 8.28 1.02
C ILE A 236 21.88 8.08 0.37
N ARG A 237 22.74 9.10 0.32
CA ARG A 237 24.06 9.03 -0.32
C ARG A 237 25.01 8.06 0.39
N LYS A 238 24.70 7.67 1.62
CA LYS A 238 25.47 6.72 2.45
C LYS A 238 25.01 5.27 2.32
N VAL A 239 23.95 5.04 1.56
CA VAL A 239 23.27 3.74 1.42
C VAL A 239 23.94 2.91 0.34
N LYS A 240 24.09 1.61 0.59
CA LYS A 240 24.51 0.66 -0.41
C LYS A 240 23.29 0.26 -1.26
N LEU A 241 23.31 0.66 -2.51
CA LEU A 241 22.23 0.39 -3.47
C LEU A 241 22.52 -0.84 -4.36
N PRO A 242 21.50 -1.55 -4.86
CA PRO A 242 20.08 -1.31 -4.56
C PRO A 242 19.72 -1.64 -3.10
N ASP A 243 18.76 -0.93 -2.53
CA ASP A 243 18.07 -1.31 -1.30
C ASP A 243 16.59 -1.52 -1.61
N GLU A 244 15.92 -2.44 -0.92
CA GLU A 244 14.63 -2.96 -1.35
C GLU A 244 13.60 -2.92 -0.24
N PHE A 245 12.43 -2.42 -0.58
CA PHE A 245 11.19 -2.55 0.14
C PHE A 245 10.34 -3.66 -0.50
N LEU A 246 9.96 -4.68 0.26
CA LEU A 246 9.22 -5.82 -0.24
C LEU A 246 7.77 -5.78 0.21
N VAL A 247 6.84 -6.05 -0.70
CA VAL A 247 5.40 -6.16 -0.39
C VAL A 247 4.94 -7.57 -0.74
N ASP A 248 4.47 -8.30 0.26
CA ASP A 248 3.99 -9.68 0.13
C ASP A 248 2.55 -9.70 -0.42
N TYR A 249 1.68 -8.87 0.14
CA TYR A 249 0.33 -8.67 -0.38
C TYR A 249 -0.26 -7.33 0.04
N VAL A 250 -1.32 -6.95 -0.68
CA VAL A 250 -2.25 -5.88 -0.30
C VAL A 250 -3.68 -6.43 -0.41
N ARG A 251 -4.47 -6.24 0.66
CA ARG A 251 -5.86 -6.72 0.70
C ARG A 251 -6.79 -5.66 1.25
N VAL A 252 -8.01 -5.63 0.72
CA VAL A 252 -9.11 -4.78 1.19
C VAL A 252 -10.30 -5.65 1.50
N TYR A 253 -10.88 -5.48 2.67
CA TYR A 253 -12.06 -6.22 3.12
C TYR A 253 -13.21 -5.28 3.41
N ASP A 254 -14.40 -5.65 2.97
CA ASP A 254 -15.66 -5.01 3.35
C ASP A 254 -16.23 -5.61 4.63
N LEU A 255 -16.84 -4.77 5.45
CA LEU A 255 -17.65 -5.22 6.57
C LEU A 255 -19.10 -5.44 6.09
N ILE A 256 -19.52 -6.69 5.99
CA ILE A 256 -20.84 -7.07 5.47
C ILE A 256 -21.71 -7.69 6.57
N ASP A 257 -23.04 -7.74 6.34
CA ASP A 257 -23.95 -8.51 7.18
C ASP A 257 -23.69 -10.02 7.01
N LYS A 258 -23.66 -10.75 8.14
CA LYS A 258 -23.68 -12.22 8.09
C LYS A 258 -25.02 -12.67 7.49
N LYS A 259 -24.93 -13.54 6.52
CA LYS A 259 -26.12 -14.20 5.95
C LYS A 259 -26.64 -15.26 6.92
#